data_7849a08646c3f4bd21d1407910332547
#
_entry.id   7849a08646c3f4bd21d1407910332547
#
_cell.length_a   1.000
_cell.length_b   1.000
_cell.length_c   1.000
_cell.angle_alpha   90.00
_cell.angle_beta   90.00
_cell.angle_gamma   90.00
#
_symmetry.space_group_name_H-M   'P 1'
#
loop_
_entity.id
_entity.type
_entity.pdbx_description
1 polymer ?
#
loop_
_entity_poly.entity_id
_entity_poly.type
_entity_poly.pdbx_seq_one_letter_code
_entity_poly.pdbx_strand_id
1 'polypeptide(L)'
;MRQEAELAESAASPEKSVPEIEKPAEKEKKSVQDLNFIADSLKNFKKFYVSEITKDWTEKRYSEWCNERGEGKTQLQNETDADLFLNSFYSKCNGNWWTEEYADELEKMLPDNSAKNIVVWNPGCGKGYESYSLACILRKKYPSAKIRIYGHDIDLLSVSNAPLMTLSDEASNSWYQPYTVRTVSGEYAFNKDIKDSIMFEYHDCVNTNNLPPIDIVFARDLLAFLPDAS
;
A
#
# COMPACT_ATOMS: atom_id res chain seq x y z
N MET A 1 -40.86 67.44 -48.94
CA MET A 1 -39.56 68.12 -48.91
C MET A 1 -38.65 67.28 -47.99
N ARG A 2 -37.57 66.78 -48.57
CA ARG A 2 -36.30 66.32 -47.98
C ARG A 2 -36.40 65.04 -47.13
N GLN A 3 -35.93 63.94 -47.64
CA GLN A 3 -34.54 63.47 -47.80
C GLN A 3 -34.02 62.84 -46.48
N GLU A 4 -33.86 61.52 -46.56
CA GLU A 4 -32.55 60.75 -46.59
C GLU A 4 -31.86 60.76 -45.24
N ALA A 5 -31.51 59.63 -44.71
CA ALA A 5 -30.38 58.80 -45.18
C ALA A 5 -30.38 57.39 -44.50
N GLU A 6 -30.04 56.42 -45.34
CA GLU A 6 -29.54 55.07 -44.93
C GLU A 6 -28.38 55.13 -43.97
N LEU A 7 -28.34 54.19 -43.03
CA LEU A 7 -27.10 53.62 -42.59
C LEU A 7 -27.34 52.17 -42.21
N ALA A 8 -26.85 51.28 -43.08
CA ALA A 8 -26.75 49.87 -42.84
C ALA A 8 -25.66 49.62 -41.78
N GLU A 9 -25.99 48.98 -40.68
CA GLU A 9 -25.04 48.49 -39.72
C GLU A 9 -24.96 46.94 -39.82
N SER A 10 -23.79 46.53 -40.32
CA SER A 10 -23.34 45.17 -40.52
C SER A 10 -23.34 44.44 -39.18
N ALA A 11 -24.20 43.41 -39.04
CA ALA A 11 -24.13 42.47 -37.95
C ALA A 11 -22.99 41.49 -38.22
N ALA A 12 -21.87 41.68 -37.50
CA ALA A 12 -20.82 40.70 -37.38
C ALA A 12 -21.28 39.57 -36.47
N SER A 13 -21.45 38.36 -37.02
CA SER A 13 -21.66 37.12 -36.27
C SER A 13 -20.39 36.79 -35.50
N PRO A 14 -20.48 36.34 -34.24
CA PRO A 14 -19.30 35.81 -33.55
C PRO A 14 -18.88 34.48 -34.18
N GLU A 15 -17.66 34.44 -34.65
CA GLU A 15 -16.97 33.22 -35.03
C GLU A 15 -16.96 32.23 -33.85
N LYS A 16 -17.64 31.09 -34.01
CA LYS A 16 -17.49 29.96 -33.12
C LYS A 16 -16.09 29.42 -33.29
N SER A 17 -15.25 29.58 -32.26
CA SER A 17 -13.95 28.92 -32.19
C SER A 17 -14.18 27.42 -32.22
N VAL A 18 -13.74 26.78 -33.30
CA VAL A 18 -13.68 25.34 -33.45
C VAL A 18 -12.62 24.84 -32.45
N PRO A 19 -12.90 23.84 -31.60
CA PRO A 19 -11.89 23.30 -30.71
C PRO A 19 -10.78 22.70 -31.57
N GLU A 20 -9.56 23.14 -31.33
CA GLU A 20 -8.33 22.66 -31.98
C GLU A 20 -8.15 21.19 -31.59
N ILE A 21 -8.27 20.30 -32.58
CA ILE A 21 -8.08 18.86 -32.37
C ILE A 21 -6.57 18.64 -32.21
N GLU A 22 -6.09 18.47 -30.98
CA GLU A 22 -4.70 18.14 -30.69
C GLU A 22 -4.28 16.88 -31.48
N LYS A 23 -3.11 16.97 -32.13
CA LYS A 23 -2.57 15.87 -32.92
C LYS A 23 -2.20 14.68 -32.00
N PRO A 24 -2.35 13.42 -32.43
CA PRO A 24 -2.06 12.25 -31.61
C PRO A 24 -0.66 12.26 -30.94
N ALA A 25 0.36 12.75 -31.65
CA ALA A 25 1.73 12.85 -31.14
C ALA A 25 1.91 13.91 -30.02
N GLU A 26 1.05 14.94 -29.95
CA GLU A 26 1.07 15.94 -28.89
C GLU A 26 0.37 15.42 -27.63
N LYS A 27 -0.71 14.64 -27.81
CA LYS A 27 -1.39 13.96 -26.69
C LYS A 27 -0.49 12.91 -26.01
N GLU A 28 0.27 12.12 -26.79
CA GLU A 28 1.25 11.17 -26.25
C GLU A 28 2.36 11.86 -25.46
N LYS A 29 2.95 12.94 -26.00
CA LYS A 29 4.01 13.69 -25.31
C LYS A 29 3.52 14.33 -24.01
N LYS A 30 2.31 14.87 -23.98
CA LYS A 30 1.68 15.44 -22.78
C LYS A 30 1.42 14.36 -21.73
N SER A 31 0.86 13.22 -22.13
CA SER A 31 0.63 12.08 -21.27
C SER A 31 1.90 11.54 -20.60
N VAL A 32 3.01 11.42 -21.36
CA VAL A 32 4.31 10.99 -20.81
C VAL A 32 4.88 12.02 -19.82
N GLN A 33 4.74 13.31 -20.11
CA GLN A 33 5.22 14.37 -19.22
C GLN A 33 4.42 14.44 -17.92
N ASP A 34 3.12 14.24 -18.01
CA ASP A 34 2.23 14.19 -16.83
C ASP A 34 2.51 12.96 -15.94
N LEU A 35 2.80 11.80 -16.54
CA LEU A 35 3.18 10.58 -15.79
C LEU A 35 4.52 10.75 -15.08
N ASN A 36 5.50 11.39 -15.68
CA ASN A 36 6.77 11.67 -15.02
C ASN A 36 6.57 12.60 -13.82
N PHE A 37 5.69 13.59 -13.94
CA PHE A 37 5.36 14.47 -12.84
C PHE A 37 4.66 13.73 -11.68
N ILE A 38 3.76 12.81 -11.98
CA ILE A 38 3.13 11.93 -10.98
C ILE A 38 4.18 11.06 -10.29
N ALA A 39 5.09 10.44 -11.05
CA ALA A 39 6.16 9.61 -10.51
C ALA A 39 7.06 10.40 -9.53
N ASP A 40 7.47 11.61 -9.90
CA ASP A 40 8.26 12.48 -9.04
C ASP A 40 7.49 12.89 -7.77
N SER A 41 6.20 13.18 -7.88
CA SER A 41 5.35 13.53 -6.74
C SER A 41 5.19 12.34 -5.78
N LEU A 42 4.93 11.14 -6.29
CA LEU A 42 4.82 9.92 -5.48
C LEU A 42 6.14 9.59 -4.77
N LYS A 43 7.27 9.73 -5.47
CA LYS A 43 8.60 9.56 -4.89
C LYS A 43 8.85 10.57 -3.76
N ASN A 44 8.53 11.83 -3.97
CA ASN A 44 8.78 12.90 -3.00
C ASN A 44 7.88 12.80 -1.78
N PHE A 45 6.58 12.58 -1.97
CA PHE A 45 5.62 12.55 -0.87
C PHE A 45 5.60 11.22 -0.12
N LYS A 46 5.75 10.09 -0.81
CA LYS A 46 5.51 8.76 -0.23
C LYS A 46 6.66 7.78 -0.38
N LYS A 47 7.77 8.19 -1.00
CA LYS A 47 8.86 7.25 -1.36
C LYS A 47 8.40 6.08 -2.22
N PHE A 48 7.32 6.26 -2.98
CA PHE A 48 6.83 5.30 -3.94
C PHE A 48 7.58 5.48 -5.26
N TYR A 49 8.16 4.40 -5.76
CA TYR A 49 8.96 4.41 -6.98
C TYR A 49 8.19 3.79 -8.13
N VAL A 50 8.10 4.52 -9.24
CA VAL A 50 7.56 3.99 -10.50
C VAL A 50 8.68 3.25 -11.21
N SER A 51 8.68 1.94 -11.09
CA SER A 51 9.65 0.99 -11.66
C SER A 51 8.98 0.06 -12.66
N GLU A 52 9.72 -0.85 -13.26
CA GLU A 52 9.15 -1.89 -14.13
C GLU A 52 8.05 -2.71 -13.45
N ILE A 53 8.10 -2.85 -12.12
CA ILE A 53 7.09 -3.59 -11.34
C ILE A 53 5.79 -2.80 -11.19
N THR A 54 5.86 -1.48 -11.06
CA THR A 54 4.73 -0.61 -10.72
C THR A 54 4.20 0.21 -11.89
N LYS A 55 4.91 0.23 -13.02
CA LYS A 55 4.63 1.07 -14.19
C LYS A 55 3.21 0.85 -14.72
N ASP A 56 2.87 -0.37 -15.05
CA ASP A 56 1.56 -0.70 -15.64
C ASP A 56 0.40 -0.30 -14.71
N TRP A 57 0.58 -0.55 -13.40
CA TRP A 57 -0.39 -0.13 -12.39
C TRP A 57 -0.49 1.40 -12.34
N THR A 58 0.63 2.11 -12.36
CA THR A 58 0.66 3.58 -12.28
C THR A 58 0.00 4.23 -13.49
N GLU A 59 0.26 3.72 -14.69
CA GLU A 59 -0.37 4.20 -15.93
C GLU A 59 -1.89 4.01 -15.92
N LYS A 60 -2.34 2.82 -15.50
CA LYS A 60 -3.76 2.53 -15.34
C LYS A 60 -4.40 3.44 -14.30
N ARG A 61 -3.79 3.56 -13.12
CA ARG A 61 -4.29 4.41 -12.03
C ARG A 61 -4.31 5.88 -12.42
N TYR A 62 -3.31 6.36 -13.17
CA TYR A 62 -3.29 7.72 -13.68
C TYR A 62 -4.48 7.99 -14.61
N SER A 63 -4.83 7.06 -15.48
CA SER A 63 -5.99 7.19 -16.36
C SER A 63 -7.30 7.28 -15.56
N GLU A 64 -7.45 6.47 -14.51
CA GLU A 64 -8.60 6.53 -13.58
C GLU A 64 -8.63 7.88 -12.84
N TRP A 65 -7.49 8.32 -12.33
CA TRP A 65 -7.34 9.58 -11.61
C TRP A 65 -7.71 10.80 -12.46
N CYS A 66 -7.33 10.81 -13.72
CA CYS A 66 -7.73 11.85 -14.67
C CYS A 66 -9.25 11.92 -14.84
N ASN A 67 -9.91 10.76 -14.92
CA ASN A 67 -11.36 10.68 -15.04
C ASN A 67 -12.07 11.14 -13.75
N GLU A 68 -11.50 10.83 -12.58
CA GLU A 68 -12.05 11.22 -11.27
C GLU A 68 -11.93 12.72 -11.00
N ARG A 69 -10.82 13.33 -11.41
CA ARG A 69 -10.48 14.74 -11.05
C ARG A 69 -10.83 15.77 -12.12
N GLY A 70 -10.94 15.34 -13.38
CA GLY A 70 -11.16 16.23 -14.53
C GLY A 70 -9.89 16.96 -14.99
N GLU A 71 -9.99 17.61 -16.15
CA GLU A 71 -8.86 18.31 -16.76
C GLU A 71 -8.27 19.40 -15.86
N GLY A 72 -6.94 19.47 -15.81
CA GLY A 72 -6.18 20.49 -15.07
C GLY A 72 -6.04 20.24 -13.56
N LYS A 73 -6.58 19.14 -13.01
CA LYS A 73 -6.48 18.78 -11.59
C LYS A 73 -5.84 17.43 -11.35
N THR A 74 -5.01 17.00 -12.27
CA THR A 74 -4.43 15.65 -12.27
C THR A 74 -3.12 15.53 -11.49
N GLN A 75 -2.52 16.66 -11.11
CA GLN A 75 -1.27 16.68 -10.35
C GLN A 75 -1.51 16.39 -8.87
N LEU A 76 -0.59 15.64 -8.25
CA LEU A 76 -0.57 15.41 -6.80
C LEU A 76 0.10 16.60 -6.13
N GLN A 77 -0.66 17.37 -5.35
CA GLN A 77 -0.17 18.62 -4.77
C GLN A 77 0.37 18.47 -3.34
N ASN A 78 0.02 17.39 -2.67
CA ASN A 78 0.36 17.13 -1.27
C ASN A 78 0.30 15.63 -0.96
N GLU A 79 0.68 15.28 0.28
CA GLU A 79 0.65 13.90 0.76
C GLU A 79 -0.74 13.26 0.72
N THR A 80 -1.78 14.04 0.98
CA THR A 80 -3.17 13.53 0.96
C THR A 80 -3.59 13.12 -0.45
N ASP A 81 -3.22 13.89 -1.48
CA ASP A 81 -3.45 13.49 -2.86
C ASP A 81 -2.68 12.21 -3.22
N ALA A 82 -1.44 12.10 -2.75
CA ALA A 82 -0.64 10.90 -2.95
C ALA A 82 -1.24 9.67 -2.23
N ASP A 83 -1.76 9.84 -1.01
CA ASP A 83 -2.47 8.76 -0.30
C ASP A 83 -3.73 8.31 -1.05
N LEU A 84 -4.52 9.26 -1.56
CA LEU A 84 -5.72 8.96 -2.35
C LEU A 84 -5.37 8.26 -3.67
N PHE A 85 -4.28 8.68 -4.31
CA PHE A 85 -3.79 8.04 -5.52
C PHE A 85 -3.37 6.59 -5.26
N LEU A 86 -2.60 6.36 -4.17
CA LEU A 86 -2.06 5.05 -3.80
C LEU A 86 -3.08 4.13 -3.12
N ASN A 87 -4.26 4.61 -2.74
CA ASN A 87 -5.23 3.82 -1.98
C ASN A 87 -5.59 2.47 -2.65
N SER A 88 -5.65 2.43 -3.98
CA SER A 88 -5.92 1.21 -4.73
C SER A 88 -4.69 0.34 -5.02
N PHE A 89 -3.50 0.81 -4.64
CA PHE A 89 -2.25 0.06 -4.79
C PHE A 89 -2.11 -1.01 -3.71
N TYR A 90 -2.46 -0.66 -2.49
CA TYR A 90 -2.21 -1.52 -1.35
C TYR A 90 -3.01 -2.82 -1.41
N SER A 91 -2.34 -3.91 -1.07
CA SER A 91 -2.95 -5.23 -0.93
C SER A 91 -4.09 -5.23 0.09
N LYS A 92 -5.03 -6.13 -0.08
CA LYS A 92 -6.14 -6.32 0.85
C LYS A 92 -5.62 -6.51 2.28
N CYS A 93 -6.24 -5.84 3.24
CA CYS A 93 -5.85 -5.85 4.66
C CYS A 93 -4.48 -5.24 4.98
N ASN A 94 -3.91 -4.39 4.10
CA ASN A 94 -2.72 -3.63 4.45
C ASN A 94 -3.01 -2.74 5.66
N GLY A 95 -2.13 -2.78 6.67
CA GLY A 95 -2.29 -2.01 7.91
C GLY A 95 -3.46 -2.42 8.81
N ASN A 96 -4.09 -3.59 8.58
CA ASN A 96 -5.20 -4.13 9.34
C ASN A 96 -5.07 -5.63 9.59
N TRP A 97 -5.91 -6.16 10.49
CA TRP A 97 -6.05 -7.60 10.68
C TRP A 97 -6.51 -8.27 9.40
N TRP A 98 -5.93 -9.44 9.10
CA TRP A 98 -6.38 -10.24 7.98
C TRP A 98 -7.77 -10.81 8.24
N THR A 99 -8.59 -10.86 7.20
CA THR A 99 -9.86 -11.58 7.27
C THR A 99 -9.62 -13.10 7.31
N GLU A 100 -10.60 -13.86 7.76
CA GLU A 100 -10.50 -15.32 7.81
C GLU A 100 -10.24 -15.91 6.43
N GLU A 101 -10.94 -15.42 5.39
CA GLU A 101 -10.76 -15.88 4.02
C GLU A 101 -9.33 -15.63 3.53
N TYR A 102 -8.77 -14.43 3.84
CA TYR A 102 -7.40 -14.12 3.44
C TYR A 102 -6.38 -15.00 4.18
N ALA A 103 -6.61 -15.25 5.47
CA ALA A 103 -5.79 -16.12 6.29
C ALA A 103 -5.80 -17.58 5.78
N ASP A 104 -6.98 -18.10 5.43
CA ASP A 104 -7.15 -19.43 4.89
C ASP A 104 -6.50 -19.62 3.51
N GLU A 105 -6.59 -18.61 2.63
CA GLU A 105 -5.89 -18.66 1.34
C GLU A 105 -4.37 -18.67 1.53
N LEU A 106 -3.84 -17.87 2.43
CA LEU A 106 -2.41 -17.86 2.72
C LEU A 106 -1.95 -19.18 3.35
N GLU A 107 -2.72 -19.75 4.27
CA GLU A 107 -2.43 -21.08 4.86
C GLU A 107 -2.32 -22.16 3.79
N LYS A 108 -3.20 -22.16 2.78
CA LYS A 108 -3.16 -23.10 1.65
C LYS A 108 -1.91 -22.94 0.77
N MET A 109 -1.39 -21.72 0.66
CA MET A 109 -0.16 -21.45 -0.09
C MET A 109 1.10 -21.92 0.62
N LEU A 110 1.06 -22.04 1.95
CA LEU A 110 2.21 -22.52 2.72
C LEU A 110 2.47 -24.01 2.42
N PRO A 111 3.73 -24.39 2.12
CA PRO A 111 4.07 -25.78 1.83
C PRO A 111 3.87 -26.68 3.04
N ASP A 112 3.57 -27.95 2.81
CA ASP A 112 3.65 -28.95 3.88
C ASP A 112 5.11 -29.11 4.29
N ASN A 113 5.36 -28.97 5.60
CA ASN A 113 6.71 -28.95 6.14
C ASN A 113 6.74 -29.66 7.48
N SER A 114 7.75 -30.53 7.66
CA SER A 114 8.03 -31.22 8.93
C SER A 114 9.19 -30.59 9.71
N ALA A 115 9.63 -29.40 9.32
CA ALA A 115 10.71 -28.69 9.99
C ALA A 115 10.37 -28.42 11.46
N LYS A 116 11.36 -28.58 12.33
CA LYS A 116 11.23 -28.28 13.76
C LYS A 116 11.31 -26.78 14.05
N ASN A 117 11.93 -26.02 13.17
CA ASN A 117 12.07 -24.57 13.27
C ASN A 117 11.68 -23.94 11.94
N ILE A 118 10.95 -22.83 12.01
CA ILE A 118 10.56 -22.01 10.85
C ILE A 118 10.93 -20.58 11.16
N VAL A 119 11.79 -20.01 10.35
CA VAL A 119 12.29 -18.64 10.49
C VAL A 119 11.74 -17.78 9.35
N VAL A 120 11.08 -16.70 9.71
CA VAL A 120 10.42 -15.80 8.78
C VAL A 120 11.02 -14.40 8.91
N TRP A 121 11.26 -13.76 7.78
CA TRP A 121 11.54 -12.33 7.72
C TRP A 121 10.32 -11.60 7.16
N ASN A 122 9.81 -10.61 7.91
CA ASN A 122 8.69 -9.77 7.54
C ASN A 122 9.13 -8.30 7.52
N PRO A 123 9.82 -7.86 6.44
CA PRO A 123 10.19 -6.45 6.29
C PRO A 123 8.96 -5.61 5.89
N GLY A 124 8.92 -4.37 6.38
CA GLY A 124 7.77 -3.49 6.23
C GLY A 124 6.58 -3.89 7.11
N CYS A 125 6.85 -4.41 8.31
CA CYS A 125 5.81 -4.95 9.20
C CYS A 125 4.88 -3.90 9.81
N GLY A 126 5.22 -2.60 9.70
CA GLY A 126 4.44 -1.51 10.25
C GLY A 126 4.08 -1.70 11.72
N LYS A 127 2.81 -1.53 12.04
CA LYS A 127 2.27 -1.70 13.41
C LYS A 127 2.16 -3.16 13.88
N GLY A 128 2.58 -4.14 13.08
CA GLY A 128 2.62 -5.54 13.46
C GLY A 128 1.37 -6.37 13.17
N TYR A 129 0.29 -5.79 12.64
CA TYR A 129 -0.94 -6.54 12.30
C TYR A 129 -0.66 -7.76 11.42
N GLU A 130 0.18 -7.56 10.42
CA GLU A 130 0.62 -8.61 9.49
C GLU A 130 1.46 -9.68 10.20
N SER A 131 2.44 -9.29 10.99
CA SER A 131 3.31 -10.22 11.74
C SER A 131 2.50 -11.09 12.70
N TYR A 132 1.53 -10.53 13.41
CA TYR A 132 0.67 -11.29 14.32
C TYR A 132 -0.28 -12.23 13.57
N SER A 133 -0.91 -11.76 12.48
CA SER A 133 -1.74 -12.60 11.63
C SER A 133 -0.94 -13.77 11.06
N LEU A 134 0.26 -13.49 10.57
CA LEU A 134 1.19 -14.51 10.07
C LEU A 134 1.60 -15.52 11.16
N ALA A 135 1.89 -15.07 12.38
CA ALA A 135 2.22 -15.94 13.50
C ALA A 135 1.07 -16.92 13.82
N CYS A 136 -0.17 -16.45 13.80
CA CYS A 136 -1.35 -17.28 14.03
C CYS A 136 -1.51 -18.34 12.93
N ILE A 137 -1.34 -17.98 11.66
CA ILE A 137 -1.43 -18.91 10.52
C ILE A 137 -0.32 -19.96 10.57
N LEU A 138 0.93 -19.51 10.82
CA LEU A 138 2.06 -20.42 10.94
C LEU A 138 1.87 -21.38 12.11
N ARG A 139 1.33 -20.92 13.23
CA ARG A 139 1.02 -21.80 14.37
C ARG A 139 -0.10 -22.79 14.04
N LYS A 140 -1.13 -22.37 13.27
CA LYS A 140 -2.19 -23.24 12.78
C LYS A 140 -1.64 -24.32 11.85
N LYS A 141 -0.84 -23.94 10.86
CA LYS A 141 -0.27 -24.83 9.84
C LYS A 141 0.81 -25.78 10.42
N TYR A 142 1.65 -25.27 11.34
CA TYR A 142 2.80 -26.00 11.87
C TYR A 142 2.79 -26.04 13.41
N PRO A 143 1.83 -26.76 14.03
CA PRO A 143 1.58 -26.68 15.47
C PRO A 143 2.77 -27.12 16.33
N SER A 144 3.64 -28.00 15.81
CA SER A 144 4.80 -28.54 16.53
C SER A 144 6.10 -27.79 16.24
N ALA A 145 6.10 -26.85 15.28
CA ALA A 145 7.31 -26.12 14.92
C ALA A 145 7.59 -24.98 15.89
N LYS A 146 8.87 -24.67 16.13
CA LYS A 146 9.28 -23.43 16.75
C LYS A 146 9.29 -22.35 15.68
N ILE A 147 8.41 -21.37 15.82
CA ILE A 147 8.27 -20.24 14.89
C ILE A 147 9.07 -19.06 15.41
N ARG A 148 9.78 -18.38 14.51
CA ARG A 148 10.45 -17.11 14.76
C ARG A 148 10.20 -16.17 13.58
N ILE A 149 9.58 -15.03 13.84
CA ILE A 149 9.32 -13.98 12.86
C ILE A 149 10.15 -12.75 13.24
N TYR A 150 10.94 -12.25 12.31
CA TYR A 150 11.64 -10.99 12.40
C TYR A 150 10.83 -9.92 11.66
N GLY A 151 10.10 -9.13 12.43
CA GLY A 151 9.30 -8.00 11.93
C GLY A 151 10.14 -6.73 11.93
N HIS A 152 10.52 -6.25 10.76
CA HIS A 152 11.37 -5.09 10.58
C HIS A 152 10.61 -3.95 9.93
N ASP A 153 10.82 -2.72 10.41
CA ASP A 153 10.28 -1.51 9.78
C ASP A 153 11.19 -0.31 10.04
N ILE A 154 11.11 0.70 9.18
CA ILE A 154 11.81 1.98 9.35
C ILE A 154 11.03 2.96 10.23
N ASP A 155 9.79 2.68 10.56
CA ASP A 155 9.01 3.47 11.51
C ASP A 155 9.25 2.97 12.93
N LEU A 156 10.19 3.66 13.60
CA LEU A 156 10.57 3.35 14.98
C LEU A 156 9.38 3.35 15.95
N LEU A 157 8.40 4.24 15.75
CA LEU A 157 7.23 4.31 16.62
C LEU A 157 6.32 3.08 16.44
N SER A 158 6.11 2.66 15.21
CA SER A 158 5.34 1.45 14.92
C SER A 158 5.98 0.20 15.53
N VAL A 159 7.27 -0.05 15.29
CA VAL A 159 7.93 -1.25 15.82
C VAL A 159 8.05 -1.24 17.34
N SER A 160 8.20 -0.07 17.96
CA SER A 160 8.24 0.05 19.44
C SER A 160 6.89 -0.24 20.09
N ASN A 161 5.80 0.08 19.42
CA ASN A 161 4.44 -0.15 19.94
C ASN A 161 3.87 -1.54 19.59
N ALA A 162 4.36 -2.16 18.53
CA ALA A 162 3.86 -3.46 18.07
C ALA A 162 3.85 -4.56 19.16
N PRO A 163 4.90 -4.73 20.00
CA PRO A 163 4.89 -5.71 21.08
C PRO A 163 3.86 -5.44 22.19
N LEU A 164 3.40 -4.18 22.31
CA LEU A 164 2.46 -3.73 23.35
C LEU A 164 1.02 -3.81 22.90
N MET A 165 0.76 -4.31 21.69
CA MET A 165 -0.56 -4.35 21.07
C MET A 165 -1.58 -5.05 21.96
N THR A 166 -2.68 -4.34 22.23
CA THR A 166 -3.92 -4.88 22.79
C THR A 166 -4.97 -5.01 21.68
N LEU A 167 -5.94 -5.87 21.90
CA LEU A 167 -6.99 -6.18 20.94
C LEU A 167 -8.33 -5.67 21.48
N SER A 168 -9.20 -5.20 20.58
CA SER A 168 -10.57 -4.84 20.93
C SER A 168 -11.40 -6.09 21.31
N ASP A 169 -12.59 -5.87 21.84
CA ASP A 169 -13.53 -6.95 22.16
C ASP A 169 -13.96 -7.77 20.93
N GLU A 170 -13.80 -7.22 19.74
CA GLU A 170 -14.03 -7.93 18.47
C GLU A 170 -13.12 -9.15 18.29
N ALA A 171 -11.97 -9.18 18.98
CA ALA A 171 -11.07 -10.33 18.98
C ALA A 171 -11.76 -11.62 19.48
N SER A 172 -12.79 -11.52 20.30
CA SER A 172 -13.56 -12.67 20.78
C SER A 172 -14.30 -13.42 19.67
N ASN A 173 -14.57 -12.76 18.54
CA ASN A 173 -15.28 -13.32 17.39
C ASN A 173 -14.38 -13.44 16.16
N SER A 174 -13.06 -13.19 16.30
CA SER A 174 -12.12 -13.26 15.20
C SER A 174 -11.60 -14.69 14.98
N TRP A 175 -11.12 -14.98 13.77
CA TRP A 175 -10.48 -16.27 13.44
C TRP A 175 -9.23 -16.55 14.29
N TYR A 176 -8.55 -15.51 14.76
CA TYR A 176 -7.35 -15.61 15.62
C TYR A 176 -7.66 -15.69 17.12
N GLN A 177 -8.94 -15.71 17.52
CA GLN A 177 -9.37 -15.83 18.91
C GLN A 177 -8.69 -16.97 19.68
N PRO A 178 -8.46 -18.17 19.11
CA PRO A 178 -7.79 -19.27 19.83
C PRO A 178 -6.37 -18.94 20.29
N TYR A 179 -5.76 -17.90 19.73
CA TYR A 179 -4.42 -17.44 20.05
C TYR A 179 -4.40 -16.23 21.00
N THR A 180 -5.54 -15.87 21.54
CA THR A 180 -5.69 -14.72 22.44
C THR A 180 -5.96 -15.15 23.87
N VAL A 181 -5.69 -14.22 24.80
CA VAL A 181 -6.01 -14.34 26.22
C VAL A 181 -6.62 -13.03 26.71
N ARG A 182 -7.50 -13.13 27.71
CA ARG A 182 -8.03 -11.95 28.38
C ARG A 182 -7.01 -11.47 29.42
N THR A 183 -6.68 -10.19 29.37
CA THR A 183 -5.77 -9.56 30.32
C THR A 183 -6.47 -9.26 31.66
N VAL A 184 -5.71 -8.90 32.67
CA VAL A 184 -6.25 -8.50 33.99
C VAL A 184 -7.12 -7.24 33.86
N SER A 185 -6.80 -6.35 32.92
CA SER A 185 -7.60 -5.14 32.61
C SER A 185 -8.89 -5.44 31.85
N GLY A 186 -9.09 -6.70 31.42
CA GLY A 186 -10.29 -7.12 30.69
C GLY A 186 -10.18 -7.02 29.16
N GLU A 187 -9.12 -6.44 28.65
CA GLU A 187 -8.82 -6.38 27.21
C GLU A 187 -8.34 -7.75 26.69
N TYR A 188 -8.36 -7.94 25.38
CA TYR A 188 -7.71 -9.10 24.77
C TYR A 188 -6.27 -8.78 24.38
N ALA A 189 -5.40 -9.77 24.44
CA ALA A 189 -4.04 -9.74 23.90
C ALA A 189 -3.68 -11.09 23.32
N PHE A 190 -2.71 -11.14 22.41
CA PHE A 190 -2.17 -12.42 21.98
C PHE A 190 -1.51 -13.15 23.15
N ASN A 191 -1.62 -14.47 23.16
CA ASN A 191 -1.00 -15.32 24.17
C ASN A 191 0.53 -15.25 24.05
N LYS A 192 1.19 -15.79 25.08
CA LYS A 192 2.64 -15.73 25.19
C LYS A 192 3.35 -16.44 24.01
N ASP A 193 2.82 -17.56 23.52
CA ASP A 193 3.41 -18.33 22.43
C ASP A 193 3.49 -17.49 21.14
N ILE A 194 2.40 -16.80 20.81
CA ILE A 194 2.37 -15.89 19.65
C ILE A 194 3.32 -14.70 19.86
N LYS A 195 3.25 -14.03 21.01
CA LYS A 195 4.12 -12.88 21.30
C LYS A 195 5.60 -13.24 21.26
N ASP A 196 5.98 -14.34 21.87
CA ASP A 196 7.38 -14.80 21.90
C ASP A 196 7.89 -15.27 20.53
N SER A 197 7.00 -15.55 19.59
CA SER A 197 7.38 -15.95 18.23
C SER A 197 7.83 -14.78 17.36
N ILE A 198 7.52 -13.53 17.75
CA ILE A 198 7.78 -12.35 16.94
C ILE A 198 8.82 -11.47 17.63
N MET A 199 9.81 -11.01 16.88
CA MET A 199 10.77 -10.00 17.29
C MET A 199 10.58 -8.77 16.39
N PHE A 200 10.22 -7.64 16.97
CA PHE A 200 10.07 -6.39 16.25
C PHE A 200 11.33 -5.54 16.42
N GLU A 201 11.92 -5.09 15.31
CA GLU A 201 13.15 -4.33 15.31
C GLU A 201 13.09 -3.19 14.27
N TYR A 202 13.65 -2.03 14.65
CA TYR A 202 13.90 -0.97 13.68
C TYR A 202 15.01 -1.40 12.73
N HIS A 203 14.68 -1.54 11.46
CA HIS A 203 15.65 -1.90 10.44
C HIS A 203 15.18 -1.44 9.07
N ASP A 204 16.07 -0.77 8.33
CA ASP A 204 15.87 -0.47 6.92
C ASP A 204 16.30 -1.68 6.08
N CYS A 205 15.35 -2.28 5.37
CA CYS A 205 15.55 -3.53 4.62
C CYS A 205 16.55 -3.41 3.45
N VAL A 206 16.90 -2.19 3.01
CA VAL A 206 17.96 -1.98 2.01
C VAL A 206 19.36 -2.07 2.61
N ASN A 207 19.47 -2.05 3.93
CA ASN A 207 20.73 -2.20 4.63
C ASN A 207 21.04 -3.66 4.94
N THR A 208 22.33 -3.97 5.13
CA THR A 208 22.77 -5.29 5.56
C THR A 208 22.16 -5.63 6.93
N ASN A 209 21.65 -6.84 7.08
CA ASN A 209 21.15 -7.37 8.33
C ASN A 209 21.92 -8.65 8.72
N ASN A 210 21.87 -8.99 10.02
CA ASN A 210 22.50 -10.18 10.59
C ASN A 210 21.46 -11.26 10.94
N LEU A 211 20.42 -11.40 10.11
CA LEU A 211 19.40 -12.42 10.30
C LEU A 211 20.01 -13.84 10.14
N PRO A 212 19.49 -14.82 10.89
CA PRO A 212 19.82 -16.23 10.64
C PRO A 212 19.31 -16.64 9.26
N PRO A 213 19.63 -17.86 8.80
CA PRO A 213 19.02 -18.41 7.60
C PRO A 213 17.50 -18.31 7.67
N ILE A 214 16.89 -17.73 6.63
CA ILE A 214 15.45 -17.46 6.52
C ILE A 214 14.80 -18.54 5.66
N ASP A 215 13.71 -19.14 6.15
CA ASP A 215 12.89 -20.10 5.41
C ASP A 215 11.84 -19.41 4.56
N ILE A 216 11.27 -18.30 5.05
CA ILE A 216 10.19 -17.55 4.40
C ILE A 216 10.49 -16.05 4.48
N VAL A 217 10.43 -15.36 3.34
CA VAL A 217 10.36 -13.89 3.30
C VAL A 217 8.91 -13.51 3.00
N PHE A 218 8.31 -12.71 3.88
CA PHE A 218 6.96 -12.22 3.71
C PHE A 218 6.99 -10.69 3.61
N ALA A 219 6.98 -10.17 2.37
CA ALA A 219 7.06 -8.75 2.05
C ALA A 219 5.90 -8.37 1.13
N ARG A 220 4.91 -7.65 1.65
CA ARG A 220 3.77 -7.17 0.86
C ARG A 220 3.89 -5.68 0.62
N ASP A 221 3.56 -5.28 -0.61
CA ASP A 221 3.54 -3.87 -1.06
C ASP A 221 4.90 -3.14 -0.93
N LEU A 222 5.91 -3.75 -0.32
CA LEU A 222 7.18 -3.13 0.04
C LEU A 222 8.04 -2.75 -1.16
N LEU A 223 8.08 -3.59 -2.20
CA LEU A 223 9.01 -3.40 -3.32
C LEU A 223 8.82 -2.07 -4.07
N ALA A 224 7.60 -1.55 -4.08
CA ALA A 224 7.30 -0.25 -4.68
C ALA A 224 7.89 0.96 -3.92
N PHE A 225 8.30 0.73 -2.68
CA PHE A 225 8.90 1.76 -1.81
C PHE A 225 10.43 1.64 -1.71
N LEU A 226 11.01 0.74 -2.50
CA LEU A 226 12.45 0.55 -2.58
C LEU A 226 12.98 1.12 -3.89
N PRO A 227 14.14 1.78 -3.90
CA PRO A 227 14.77 2.23 -5.13
C PRO A 227 15.25 1.04 -5.99
N ASP A 228 15.24 1.20 -7.32
CA ASP A 228 15.56 0.14 -8.28
C ASP A 228 16.94 -0.54 -8.09
N ALA A 229 17.85 0.09 -7.37
CA ALA A 229 19.20 -0.42 -7.10
C ALA A 229 19.35 -1.06 -5.71
N SER A 230 18.25 -1.44 -5.07
CA SER A 230 18.26 -1.95 -3.69
C SER A 230 18.36 -3.46 -3.62
#